data_72aa3dc3cb6c138f4248960fcb126b9e
#
_entry.id   72aa3dc3cb6c138f4248960fcb126b9e
#
_cell.length_a   1.000
_cell.length_b   1.000
_cell.length_c   1.000
_cell.angle_alpha   90.00
_cell.angle_beta   90.00
_cell.angle_gamma   90.00
#
_symmetry.space_group_name_H-M   'P 1'
#
loop_
_entity.id
_entity.type
_entity.pdbx_description
1 polymer ?
#
loop_
_entity_poly.entity_id
_entity_poly.type
_entity_poly.pdbx_seq_one_letter_code
_entity_poly.pdbx_strand_id
1 'polypeptide(L)'
;MFPKDEFRKYAMGHQGISSLNLDRFENATAQSFTNSLTPYVIEERQMNVSVLDVFSRLMMDRILFLGTDVNYQVSNILQAQLLFLESVDPKRDIQMFINSPGGSVIDGMGIYDTMQYVSPDVGTICTGMAASMGAVLLAAGAAKKRSALPHSRVMIHQLSGGMRGTFSDMEISYNFSKQLREELYNILAKHTGKTFEQIEKDSDRDNWMRAKEAKKYGLIDEVLERNAGKDNA
;
A
#
# COMPACT_ATOMS: atom_id res chain seq x y z
N MET A 1 -8.84 26.68 -18.74
CA MET A 1 -7.41 26.85 -18.42
C MET A 1 -7.13 28.34 -18.44
N PHE A 2 -6.91 29.00 -17.29
CA PHE A 2 -6.60 30.42 -17.26
C PHE A 2 -5.26 30.67 -17.94
N PRO A 3 -5.10 31.72 -18.74
CA PRO A 3 -3.81 32.08 -19.34
C PRO A 3 -2.79 32.35 -18.22
N LYS A 4 -1.57 31.80 -18.35
CA LYS A 4 -0.48 31.96 -17.36
C LYS A 4 -0.26 33.42 -16.94
N ASP A 5 -0.40 34.34 -17.88
CA ASP A 5 -0.18 35.77 -17.65
C ASP A 5 -1.27 36.44 -16.78
N GLU A 6 -2.49 35.97 -16.85
CA GLU A 6 -3.57 36.46 -15.99
C GLU A 6 -3.43 35.98 -14.55
N PHE A 7 -3.02 34.72 -14.37
CA PHE A 7 -2.71 34.17 -13.04
C PHE A 7 -1.55 34.93 -12.39
N ARG A 8 -0.46 35.19 -13.13
CA ARG A 8 0.67 35.98 -12.62
C ARG A 8 0.26 37.40 -12.21
N LYS A 9 -0.54 38.08 -13.03
CA LYS A 9 -1.05 39.43 -12.72
C LYS A 9 -1.92 39.43 -11.47
N TYR A 10 -2.80 38.46 -11.32
CA TYR A 10 -3.65 38.33 -10.14
C TYR A 10 -2.83 38.01 -8.88
N ALA A 11 -1.91 37.04 -8.95
CA ALA A 11 -1.09 36.64 -7.81
C ALA A 11 -0.18 37.77 -7.31
N MET A 12 0.46 38.52 -8.21
CA MET A 12 1.33 39.65 -7.85
C MET A 12 0.53 40.91 -7.48
N GLY A 13 -0.52 41.25 -8.23
CA GLY A 13 -1.24 42.49 -8.09
C GLY A 13 -2.28 42.50 -6.95
N HIS A 14 -2.95 41.36 -6.71
CA HIS A 14 -4.04 41.27 -5.73
C HIS A 14 -3.66 40.52 -4.46
N GLN A 15 -2.75 39.53 -4.58
CA GLN A 15 -2.36 38.70 -3.45
C GLN A 15 -0.97 39.05 -2.88
N GLY A 16 -0.25 40.00 -3.49
CA GLY A 16 1.05 40.49 -3.01
C GLY A 16 2.16 39.42 -3.04
N ILE A 17 1.99 38.36 -3.83
CA ILE A 17 2.98 37.29 -3.93
C ILE A 17 4.20 37.79 -4.73
N SER A 18 5.39 37.65 -4.18
CA SER A 18 6.61 38.08 -4.89
C SER A 18 6.85 37.25 -6.17
N SER A 19 7.36 37.91 -7.22
CA SER A 19 7.68 37.24 -8.49
C SER A 19 8.62 36.04 -8.29
N LEU A 20 9.55 36.13 -7.35
CA LEU A 20 10.51 35.04 -7.03
C LEU A 20 9.79 33.80 -6.47
N ASN A 21 8.79 33.98 -5.63
CA ASN A 21 8.00 32.85 -5.08
C ASN A 21 7.09 32.25 -6.15
N LEU A 22 6.56 33.09 -7.04
CA LEU A 22 5.76 32.64 -8.16
C LEU A 22 6.60 31.84 -9.17
N ASP A 23 7.81 32.29 -9.48
CA ASP A 23 8.75 31.57 -10.36
C ASP A 23 9.18 30.23 -9.76
N ARG A 24 9.41 30.18 -8.44
CA ARG A 24 9.67 28.90 -7.72
C ARG A 24 8.48 27.96 -7.81
N PHE A 25 7.28 28.46 -7.63
CA PHE A 25 6.05 27.67 -7.75
C PHE A 25 5.85 27.16 -9.19
N GLU A 26 6.00 28.01 -10.20
CA GLU A 26 5.87 27.62 -11.61
C GLU A 26 6.93 26.59 -12.03
N ASN A 27 8.17 26.75 -11.57
CA ASN A 27 9.23 25.77 -11.84
C ASN A 27 9.01 24.44 -11.12
N ALA A 28 8.56 24.46 -9.87
CA ALA A 28 8.22 23.27 -9.13
C ALA A 28 7.03 22.52 -9.75
N THR A 29 6.00 23.24 -10.20
CA THR A 29 4.84 22.63 -10.87
C THR A 29 5.18 22.14 -12.27
N ALA A 30 6.00 22.85 -13.06
CA ALA A 30 6.41 22.42 -14.40
C ALA A 30 7.25 21.13 -14.38
N GLN A 31 8.13 20.95 -13.38
CA GLN A 31 8.89 19.71 -13.21
C GLN A 31 8.02 18.55 -12.68
N SER A 32 6.98 18.84 -11.91
CA SER A 32 6.09 17.83 -11.35
C SER A 32 5.08 17.29 -12.35
N PHE A 33 4.62 18.10 -13.31
CA PHE A 33 3.63 17.69 -14.32
C PHE A 33 4.19 16.67 -15.33
N THR A 34 5.51 16.56 -15.47
CA THR A 34 6.11 15.65 -16.44
C THR A 34 6.39 14.24 -15.89
N ASN A 35 6.39 14.04 -14.57
CA ASN A 35 6.82 12.77 -13.96
C ASN A 35 5.90 12.19 -12.89
N SER A 36 4.77 12.81 -12.55
CA SER A 36 3.88 12.31 -11.50
C SER A 36 2.48 12.04 -12.05
N LEU A 37 2.05 10.78 -11.94
CA LEU A 37 0.67 10.34 -12.18
C LEU A 37 -0.27 10.74 -11.01
N THR A 38 0.26 11.37 -9.98
CA THR A 38 -0.53 11.76 -8.80
C THR A 38 -1.02 13.19 -8.93
N PRO A 39 -2.34 13.42 -8.89
CA PRO A 39 -2.91 14.76 -8.88
C PRO A 39 -2.58 15.48 -7.56
N TYR A 40 -2.38 16.81 -7.64
CA TYR A 40 -2.20 17.66 -6.47
C TYR A 40 -3.55 18.12 -5.92
N VAL A 41 -3.64 18.19 -4.60
CA VAL A 41 -4.77 18.77 -3.88
C VAL A 41 -4.32 20.09 -3.27
N ILE A 42 -5.13 21.14 -3.44
CA ILE A 42 -4.93 22.44 -2.79
C ILE A 42 -5.86 22.50 -1.60
N GLU A 43 -5.30 22.58 -0.39
CA GLU A 43 -6.06 22.75 0.85
C GLU A 43 -5.87 24.17 1.37
N GLU A 44 -6.95 24.94 1.51
CA GLU A 44 -6.96 26.21 2.23
C GLU A 44 -7.08 25.93 3.74
N ARG A 45 -6.04 26.24 4.48
CA ARG A 45 -6.09 26.37 5.94
C ARG A 45 -5.99 27.84 6.31
N GLN A 46 -6.64 28.26 7.37
CA GLN A 46 -6.89 29.66 7.77
C GLN A 46 -5.72 30.66 7.65
N MET A 47 -4.51 30.25 7.35
CA MET A 47 -3.36 31.14 7.12
C MET A 47 -2.34 30.66 6.05
N ASN A 48 -2.49 29.48 5.44
CA ASN A 48 -1.55 29.00 4.43
C ASN A 48 -2.23 28.06 3.41
N VAL A 49 -1.92 28.27 2.14
CA VAL A 49 -2.28 27.32 1.06
C VAL A 49 -1.16 26.28 0.97
N SER A 50 -1.49 25.01 1.21
CA SER A 50 -0.57 23.88 1.04
C SER A 50 -0.92 23.11 -0.22
N VAL A 51 0.07 22.90 -1.09
CA VAL A 51 -0.06 22.01 -2.24
C VAL A 51 0.50 20.65 -1.84
N LEU A 52 -0.37 19.64 -1.78
CA LEU A 52 -0.03 18.28 -1.41
C LEU A 52 -0.37 17.35 -2.58
N ASP A 53 0.42 16.31 -2.80
CA ASP A 53 -0.05 15.21 -3.65
C ASP A 53 -1.13 14.40 -2.90
N VAL A 54 -1.94 13.67 -3.67
CA VAL A 54 -3.09 12.92 -3.12
C VAL A 54 -2.65 11.90 -2.06
N PHE A 55 -1.52 11.22 -2.25
CA PHE A 55 -1.07 10.22 -1.27
C PHE A 55 -0.60 10.87 0.03
N SER A 56 0.11 12.00 -0.05
CA SER A 56 0.47 12.79 1.13
C SER A 56 -0.78 13.30 1.87
N ARG A 57 -1.81 13.71 1.14
CA ARG A 57 -3.07 14.15 1.75
C ARG A 57 -3.80 12.99 2.43
N LEU A 58 -3.87 11.81 1.80
CA LEU A 58 -4.46 10.61 2.40
C LEU A 58 -3.69 10.17 3.65
N MET A 59 -2.35 10.25 3.62
CA MET A 59 -1.52 9.91 4.78
C MET A 59 -1.83 10.79 6.01
N MET A 60 -2.23 12.05 5.84
CA MET A 60 -2.70 12.89 6.96
C MET A 60 -3.96 12.32 7.63
N ASP A 61 -4.78 11.59 6.89
CA ASP A 61 -5.93 10.86 7.42
C ASP A 61 -5.58 9.42 7.82
N ARG A 62 -4.28 9.11 7.89
CA ARG A 62 -3.72 7.80 8.25
C ARG A 62 -4.05 6.70 7.24
N ILE A 63 -4.19 7.09 5.98
CA ILE A 63 -4.45 6.18 4.86
C ILE A 63 -3.17 6.02 4.05
N LEU A 64 -2.68 4.80 3.94
CA LEU A 64 -1.55 4.39 3.11
C LEU A 64 -2.06 3.64 1.88
N PHE A 65 -1.31 3.68 0.78
CA PHE A 65 -1.71 3.04 -0.45
C PHE A 65 -0.56 2.22 -1.07
N LEU A 66 -0.70 0.90 -1.09
CA LEU A 66 0.16 0.00 -1.84
C LEU A 66 -0.50 -0.28 -3.20
N GLY A 67 -0.20 0.55 -4.20
CA GLY A 67 -0.85 0.53 -5.53
C GLY A 67 0.03 0.03 -6.67
N THR A 68 1.12 -0.64 -6.37
CA THR A 68 2.11 -1.11 -7.36
C THR A 68 2.82 -2.38 -6.87
N ASP A 69 3.83 -2.82 -7.63
CA ASP A 69 4.70 -3.93 -7.24
C ASP A 69 5.45 -3.63 -5.94
N VAL A 70 5.63 -4.66 -5.13
CA VAL A 70 6.47 -4.59 -3.93
C VAL A 70 7.93 -4.65 -4.34
N ASN A 71 8.65 -3.56 -4.09
CA ASN A 71 10.07 -3.40 -4.33
C ASN A 71 10.71 -2.57 -3.20
N TYR A 72 12.04 -2.44 -3.21
CA TYR A 72 12.77 -1.76 -2.14
C TYR A 72 12.34 -0.29 -1.95
N GLN A 73 11.99 0.43 -3.02
CA GLN A 73 11.57 1.84 -2.93
C GLN A 73 10.21 1.96 -2.24
N VAL A 74 9.24 1.17 -2.67
CA VAL A 74 7.89 1.12 -2.09
C VAL A 74 7.96 0.66 -0.64
N SER A 75 8.78 -0.36 -0.36
CA SER A 75 8.99 -0.88 0.99
C SER A 75 9.52 0.20 1.93
N ASN A 76 10.58 0.89 1.54
CA ASN A 76 11.17 1.95 2.37
C ASN A 76 10.18 3.11 2.62
N ILE A 77 9.38 3.49 1.61
CA ILE A 77 8.37 4.54 1.74
C ILE A 77 7.28 4.11 2.74
N LEU A 78 6.72 2.92 2.57
CA LEU A 78 5.65 2.43 3.46
C LEU A 78 6.13 2.24 4.89
N GLN A 79 7.33 1.69 5.09
CA GLN A 79 7.94 1.56 6.42
C GLN A 79 8.11 2.94 7.08
N ALA A 80 8.67 3.92 6.37
CA ALA A 80 8.82 5.28 6.87
C ALA A 80 7.47 5.94 7.21
N GLN A 81 6.45 5.73 6.39
CA GLN A 81 5.10 6.23 6.64
C GLN A 81 4.45 5.58 7.86
N LEU A 82 4.60 4.27 8.06
CA LEU A 82 4.10 3.55 9.24
C LEU A 82 4.74 4.10 10.51
N LEU A 83 6.07 4.23 10.55
CA LEU A 83 6.82 4.78 11.69
C LEU A 83 6.47 6.25 11.95
N PHE A 84 6.30 7.05 10.90
CA PHE A 84 5.86 8.44 11.03
C PHE A 84 4.47 8.53 11.66
N LEU A 85 3.51 7.73 11.17
CA LEU A 85 2.14 7.74 11.69
C LEU A 85 2.08 7.26 13.15
N GLU A 86 2.90 6.28 13.54
CA GLU A 86 3.06 5.90 14.95
C GLU A 86 3.56 7.06 15.79
N SER A 87 4.60 7.77 15.33
CA SER A 87 5.16 8.91 16.07
C SER A 87 4.18 10.06 16.27
N VAL A 88 3.23 10.23 15.34
CA VAL A 88 2.19 11.28 15.40
C VAL A 88 1.08 10.90 16.39
N ASP A 89 0.60 9.67 16.33
CA ASP A 89 -0.44 9.17 17.23
C ASP A 89 -0.37 7.63 17.32
N PRO A 90 0.17 7.06 18.39
CA PRO A 90 0.33 5.62 18.55
C PRO A 90 -0.98 4.87 18.89
N LYS A 91 -2.10 5.59 19.06
CA LYS A 91 -3.38 4.98 19.48
C LYS A 91 -4.40 4.86 18.36
N ARG A 92 -4.24 5.65 17.30
CA ARG A 92 -5.19 5.63 16.19
C ARG A 92 -4.76 4.63 15.13
N ASP A 93 -5.70 3.87 14.62
CA ASP A 93 -5.49 2.91 13.54
C ASP A 93 -4.90 3.56 12.29
N ILE A 94 -4.20 2.75 11.52
CA ILE A 94 -3.69 3.06 10.18
C ILE A 94 -4.48 2.18 9.19
N GLN A 95 -4.90 2.74 8.05
CA GLN A 95 -5.59 2.00 6.99
C GLN A 95 -4.66 1.85 5.79
N MET A 96 -4.35 0.63 5.38
CA MET A 96 -3.55 0.34 4.20
C MET A 96 -4.42 -0.23 3.09
N PHE A 97 -4.60 0.55 2.03
CA PHE A 97 -5.27 0.11 0.80
C PHE A 97 -4.28 -0.62 -0.10
N ILE A 98 -4.68 -1.80 -0.59
CA ILE A 98 -3.81 -2.70 -1.37
C ILE A 98 -4.43 -2.97 -2.73
N ASN A 99 -3.67 -2.62 -3.78
CA ASN A 99 -3.92 -2.98 -5.18
C ASN A 99 -2.58 -3.36 -5.82
N SER A 100 -2.07 -4.54 -5.50
CA SER A 100 -0.70 -4.96 -5.82
C SER A 100 -0.64 -6.39 -6.34
N PRO A 101 0.14 -6.65 -7.40
CA PRO A 101 0.43 -8.00 -7.87
C PRO A 101 1.43 -8.75 -6.98
N GLY A 102 1.97 -8.12 -5.93
CA GLY A 102 3.06 -8.63 -5.12
C GLY A 102 4.43 -8.15 -5.59
N GLY A 103 5.45 -8.97 -5.45
CA GLY A 103 6.82 -8.59 -5.85
C GLY A 103 7.89 -9.18 -4.93
N SER A 104 8.92 -8.40 -4.62
CA SER A 104 10.05 -8.83 -3.80
C SER A 104 9.62 -9.28 -2.40
N VAL A 105 9.96 -10.51 -2.05
CA VAL A 105 9.63 -11.08 -0.73
C VAL A 105 10.36 -10.37 0.39
N ILE A 106 11.67 -10.12 0.23
CA ILE A 106 12.47 -9.45 1.26
C ILE A 106 11.94 -8.04 1.56
N ASP A 107 11.62 -7.28 0.51
CA ASP A 107 11.06 -5.94 0.67
C ASP A 107 9.68 -6.00 1.33
N GLY A 108 8.87 -6.99 0.97
CA GLY A 108 7.56 -7.22 1.56
C GLY A 108 7.64 -7.66 3.03
N MET A 109 8.64 -8.45 3.40
CA MET A 109 8.88 -8.82 4.80
C MET A 109 9.23 -7.60 5.65
N GLY A 110 9.99 -6.63 5.11
CA GLY A 110 10.24 -5.36 5.79
C GLY A 110 8.96 -4.57 6.08
N ILE A 111 8.02 -4.54 5.12
CA ILE A 111 6.69 -3.93 5.35
C ILE A 111 5.92 -4.73 6.41
N TYR A 112 5.87 -6.06 6.27
CA TYR A 112 5.19 -6.96 7.21
C TYR A 112 5.67 -6.73 8.65
N ASP A 113 6.97 -6.81 8.86
CA ASP A 113 7.57 -6.66 10.19
C ASP A 113 7.26 -5.27 10.78
N THR A 114 7.32 -4.21 9.94
CA THR A 114 6.97 -2.87 10.39
C THR A 114 5.49 -2.75 10.76
N MET A 115 4.58 -3.37 9.99
CA MET A 115 3.15 -3.44 10.34
C MET A 115 2.91 -4.13 11.68
N GLN A 116 3.71 -5.17 12.01
CA GLN A 116 3.59 -5.88 13.29
C GLN A 116 4.30 -5.14 14.45
N TYR A 117 5.29 -4.31 14.15
CA TYR A 117 6.11 -3.60 15.12
C TYR A 117 5.43 -2.34 15.66
N VAL A 118 4.76 -1.56 14.80
CA VAL A 118 4.12 -0.31 15.20
C VAL A 118 2.96 -0.56 16.17
N SER A 119 2.78 0.35 17.13
CA SER A 119 1.73 0.25 18.16
C SER A 119 0.30 0.37 17.62
N PRO A 120 0.01 1.23 16.61
CA PRO A 120 -1.32 1.31 16.01
C PRO A 120 -1.71 0.01 15.31
N ASP A 121 -2.97 -0.38 15.38
CA ASP A 121 -3.50 -1.42 14.51
C ASP A 121 -3.44 -0.98 13.03
N VAL A 122 -2.87 -1.84 12.19
CA VAL A 122 -2.85 -1.61 10.75
C VAL A 122 -3.98 -2.42 10.10
N GLY A 123 -5.07 -1.76 9.74
CA GLY A 123 -6.15 -2.34 8.95
C GLY A 123 -5.77 -2.44 7.47
N THR A 124 -6.22 -3.48 6.78
CA THR A 124 -5.89 -3.70 5.36
C THR A 124 -7.15 -3.83 4.51
N ILE A 125 -7.13 -3.23 3.31
CA ILE A 125 -8.29 -3.20 2.41
C ILE A 125 -7.83 -3.51 0.98
N CYS A 126 -8.24 -4.63 0.42
CA CYS A 126 -7.99 -4.93 -0.99
C CYS A 126 -9.00 -4.19 -1.89
N THR A 127 -8.52 -3.35 -2.81
CA THR A 127 -9.38 -2.53 -3.70
C THR A 127 -9.45 -3.01 -5.15
N GLY A 128 -8.56 -3.86 -5.56
CA GLY A 128 -8.55 -4.44 -6.92
C GLY A 128 -7.96 -5.83 -6.86
N MET A 129 -6.68 -5.88 -6.57
CA MET A 129 -5.95 -7.14 -6.48
C MET A 129 -4.98 -7.10 -5.30
N ALA A 130 -4.88 -8.22 -4.59
CA ALA A 130 -3.81 -8.50 -3.65
C ALA A 130 -3.26 -9.90 -3.98
N ALA A 131 -2.15 -9.95 -4.72
CA ALA A 131 -1.58 -11.20 -5.18
C ALA A 131 -0.17 -11.43 -4.59
N SER A 132 0.21 -12.70 -4.40
CA SER A 132 1.56 -13.06 -3.95
C SER A 132 1.92 -12.34 -2.63
N MET A 133 3.02 -11.60 -2.59
CA MET A 133 3.39 -10.80 -1.42
C MET A 133 2.30 -9.80 -1.01
N GLY A 134 1.51 -9.27 -1.97
CA GLY A 134 0.35 -8.42 -1.68
C GLY A 134 -0.74 -9.15 -0.87
N ALA A 135 -0.97 -10.44 -1.11
CA ALA A 135 -1.89 -11.25 -0.33
C ALA A 135 -1.38 -11.51 1.10
N VAL A 136 -0.07 -11.68 1.25
CA VAL A 136 0.58 -11.81 2.57
C VAL A 136 0.37 -10.53 3.39
N LEU A 137 0.63 -9.37 2.80
CA LEU A 137 0.43 -8.07 3.45
C LEU A 137 -1.05 -7.80 3.77
N LEU A 138 -1.98 -8.21 2.88
CA LEU A 138 -3.42 -8.13 3.15
C LEU A 138 -3.80 -8.97 4.37
N ALA A 139 -3.35 -10.22 4.42
CA ALA A 139 -3.62 -11.13 5.53
C ALA A 139 -2.96 -10.70 6.84
N ALA A 140 -1.85 -9.94 6.76
CA ALA A 140 -1.08 -9.44 7.89
C ALA A 140 -1.74 -8.28 8.65
N GLY A 141 -2.83 -7.73 8.15
CA GLY A 141 -3.62 -6.70 8.85
C GLY A 141 -4.09 -7.17 10.22
N ALA A 142 -4.37 -6.20 11.10
CA ALA A 142 -4.87 -6.45 12.44
C ALA A 142 -6.17 -7.28 12.40
N ALA A 143 -6.32 -8.21 13.34
CA ALA A 143 -7.47 -9.10 13.40
C ALA A 143 -8.79 -8.32 13.42
N LYS A 144 -9.77 -8.74 12.62
CA LYS A 144 -11.07 -8.09 12.38
C LYS A 144 -10.99 -6.76 11.63
N LYS A 145 -9.81 -6.36 11.12
CA LYS A 145 -9.60 -5.13 10.35
C LYS A 145 -9.06 -5.40 8.94
N ARG A 146 -9.18 -6.65 8.46
CA ARG A 146 -8.78 -7.06 7.11
C ARG A 146 -10.00 -7.17 6.22
N SER A 147 -10.03 -6.47 5.10
CA SER A 147 -11.21 -6.42 4.25
C SER A 147 -10.89 -6.37 2.76
N ALA A 148 -11.89 -6.56 1.93
CA ALA A 148 -11.80 -6.41 0.48
C ALA A 148 -13.09 -5.85 -0.10
N LEU A 149 -12.98 -5.10 -1.22
CA LEU A 149 -14.14 -4.71 -2.00
C LEU A 149 -14.73 -5.93 -2.75
N PRO A 150 -16.02 -5.93 -3.09
CA PRO A 150 -16.74 -7.13 -3.58
C PRO A 150 -16.13 -7.77 -4.82
N HIS A 151 -15.54 -6.97 -5.71
CA HIS A 151 -14.95 -7.43 -6.97
C HIS A 151 -13.44 -7.65 -6.91
N SER A 152 -12.82 -7.46 -5.75
CA SER A 152 -11.38 -7.70 -5.56
C SER A 152 -11.02 -9.15 -5.73
N ARG A 153 -9.74 -9.37 -6.06
CA ARG A 153 -9.13 -10.69 -6.20
C ARG A 153 -7.96 -10.81 -5.25
N VAL A 154 -7.88 -11.95 -4.59
CA VAL A 154 -6.74 -12.31 -3.74
C VAL A 154 -6.12 -13.57 -4.30
N MET A 155 -4.80 -13.62 -4.40
CA MET A 155 -4.09 -14.79 -4.92
C MET A 155 -2.91 -15.15 -4.04
N ILE A 156 -2.84 -16.42 -3.67
CA ILE A 156 -1.67 -17.03 -3.04
C ILE A 156 -1.03 -18.01 -3.99
N HIS A 157 0.28 -18.09 -3.97
CA HIS A 157 1.06 -19.06 -4.73
C HIS A 157 2.42 -19.31 -4.06
N GLN A 158 3.13 -20.31 -4.55
CA GLN A 158 4.48 -20.60 -4.08
C GLN A 158 5.47 -19.51 -4.51
N LEU A 159 6.59 -19.44 -3.81
CA LEU A 159 7.69 -18.55 -4.18
C LEU A 159 8.18 -18.86 -5.60
N SER A 160 8.29 -17.85 -6.44
CA SER A 160 8.81 -17.96 -7.80
C SER A 160 10.10 -17.13 -7.94
N GLY A 161 11.04 -17.65 -8.73
CA GLY A 161 12.31 -16.96 -8.98
C GLY A 161 13.24 -17.79 -9.85
N GLY A 162 14.37 -17.19 -10.23
CA GLY A 162 15.43 -17.84 -10.98
C GLY A 162 16.75 -17.80 -10.22
N MET A 163 17.60 -18.80 -10.41
CA MET A 163 18.93 -18.89 -9.79
C MET A 163 20.00 -18.90 -10.89
N ARG A 164 21.10 -18.19 -10.66
CA ARG A 164 22.25 -18.11 -11.57
C ARG A 164 23.53 -18.05 -10.75
N GLY A 165 24.61 -18.57 -11.30
CA GLY A 165 25.94 -18.54 -10.68
C GLY A 165 26.63 -19.90 -10.74
N THR A 166 27.64 -20.08 -9.91
CA THR A 166 28.27 -21.39 -9.72
C THR A 166 27.32 -22.35 -9.02
N PHE A 167 27.62 -23.65 -9.06
CA PHE A 167 26.78 -24.64 -8.37
C PHE A 167 26.59 -24.33 -6.89
N SER A 168 27.66 -23.95 -6.20
CA SER A 168 27.60 -23.58 -4.78
C SER A 168 26.76 -22.32 -4.54
N ASP A 169 26.82 -21.30 -5.43
CA ASP A 169 25.99 -20.09 -5.33
C ASP A 169 24.50 -20.42 -5.53
N MET A 170 24.20 -21.34 -6.45
CA MET A 170 22.83 -21.81 -6.68
C MET A 170 22.29 -22.58 -5.49
N GLU A 171 23.10 -23.42 -4.83
CA GLU A 171 22.73 -24.15 -3.62
C GLU A 171 22.43 -23.19 -2.46
N ILE A 172 23.27 -22.18 -2.25
CA ILE A 172 23.04 -21.12 -1.25
C ILE A 172 21.72 -20.41 -1.53
N SER A 173 21.50 -20.02 -2.78
CA SER A 173 20.28 -19.31 -3.19
C SER A 173 19.02 -20.18 -3.04
N TYR A 174 19.13 -21.46 -3.32
CA TYR A 174 18.05 -22.44 -3.12
C TYR A 174 17.68 -22.56 -1.64
N ASN A 175 18.69 -22.77 -0.78
CA ASN A 175 18.47 -22.91 0.66
C ASN A 175 17.86 -21.65 1.26
N PHE A 176 18.31 -20.47 0.84
CA PHE A 176 17.73 -19.19 1.24
C PHE A 176 16.26 -19.05 0.78
N SER A 177 15.98 -19.37 -0.48
CA SER A 177 14.60 -19.34 -1.01
C SER A 177 13.68 -20.32 -0.28
N LYS A 178 14.19 -21.48 0.13
CA LYS A 178 13.44 -22.45 0.93
C LYS A 178 13.07 -21.86 2.30
N GLN A 179 14.00 -21.18 2.98
CA GLN A 179 13.73 -20.50 4.26
C GLN A 179 12.64 -19.44 4.10
N LEU A 180 12.75 -18.56 3.09
CA LEU A 180 11.74 -17.54 2.81
C LEU A 180 10.35 -18.16 2.55
N ARG A 181 10.28 -19.26 1.80
CA ARG A 181 9.03 -19.97 1.57
C ARG A 181 8.40 -20.47 2.87
N GLU A 182 9.19 -21.07 3.73
CA GLU A 182 8.73 -21.58 5.03
C GLU A 182 8.24 -20.43 5.93
N GLU A 183 8.93 -19.29 5.94
CA GLU A 183 8.50 -18.09 6.67
C GLU A 183 7.17 -17.55 6.16
N LEU A 184 7.01 -17.40 4.83
CA LEU A 184 5.77 -16.93 4.23
C LEU A 184 4.58 -17.85 4.53
N TYR A 185 4.78 -19.16 4.48
CA TYR A 185 3.73 -20.14 4.78
C TYR A 185 3.35 -20.10 6.26
N ASN A 186 4.30 -19.93 7.16
CA ASN A 186 4.03 -19.74 8.59
C ASN A 186 3.27 -18.44 8.86
N ILE A 187 3.62 -17.34 8.18
CA ILE A 187 2.88 -16.07 8.27
C ILE A 187 1.44 -16.26 7.80
N LEU A 188 1.23 -16.86 6.64
CA LEU A 188 -0.13 -17.12 6.13
C LEU A 188 -0.90 -18.05 7.06
N ALA A 189 -0.27 -19.12 7.58
CA ALA A 189 -0.90 -20.03 8.54
C ALA A 189 -1.34 -19.31 9.81
N LYS A 190 -0.46 -18.46 10.38
CA LYS A 190 -0.75 -17.63 11.56
C LYS A 190 -1.96 -16.74 11.35
N HIS A 191 -2.04 -16.04 10.22
CA HIS A 191 -3.08 -15.05 9.97
C HIS A 191 -4.40 -15.63 9.46
N THR A 192 -4.36 -16.80 8.79
CA THR A 192 -5.57 -17.44 8.25
C THR A 192 -6.18 -18.48 9.17
N GLY A 193 -5.43 -18.94 10.17
CA GLY A 193 -5.80 -20.08 11.03
C GLY A 193 -5.75 -21.44 10.32
N LYS A 194 -5.12 -21.51 9.14
CA LYS A 194 -4.84 -22.76 8.42
C LYS A 194 -3.58 -23.42 8.95
N THR A 195 -3.41 -24.74 8.69
CA THR A 195 -2.13 -25.40 8.96
C THR A 195 -1.10 -25.06 7.88
N PHE A 196 0.18 -25.23 8.22
CA PHE A 196 1.27 -25.04 7.28
C PHE A 196 1.09 -25.91 6.02
N GLU A 197 0.76 -27.17 6.19
CA GLU A 197 0.56 -28.16 5.11
C GLU A 197 -0.61 -27.76 4.19
N GLN A 198 -1.66 -27.17 4.77
CA GLN A 198 -2.78 -26.66 3.98
C GLN A 198 -2.36 -25.45 3.15
N ILE A 199 -1.62 -24.49 3.74
CA ILE A 199 -1.06 -23.34 3.01
C ILE A 199 -0.12 -23.80 1.90
N GLU A 200 0.81 -24.71 2.18
CA GLU A 200 1.75 -25.24 1.20
C GLU A 200 1.00 -25.89 0.02
N LYS A 201 0.02 -26.73 0.29
CA LYS A 201 -0.81 -27.38 -0.74
C LYS A 201 -1.59 -26.35 -1.58
N ASP A 202 -2.22 -25.39 -0.92
CA ASP A 202 -3.09 -24.41 -1.58
C ASP A 202 -2.30 -23.35 -2.36
N SER A 203 -1.00 -23.20 -2.04
CA SER A 203 -0.08 -22.27 -2.70
C SER A 203 0.79 -22.95 -3.77
N ASP A 204 0.62 -24.25 -4.07
CA ASP A 204 1.45 -24.94 -5.08
C ASP A 204 1.33 -24.30 -6.47
N ARG A 205 0.16 -23.78 -6.81
CA ARG A 205 -0.12 -23.03 -8.04
C ARG A 205 -0.91 -21.76 -7.70
N ASP A 206 -1.06 -20.88 -8.69
CA ASP A 206 -1.86 -19.67 -8.55
C ASP A 206 -3.28 -20.00 -8.08
N ASN A 207 -3.55 -19.70 -6.83
CA ASN A 207 -4.84 -19.91 -6.20
C ASN A 207 -5.59 -18.60 -6.08
N TRP A 208 -6.39 -18.27 -7.09
CA TRP A 208 -7.18 -17.06 -7.18
C TRP A 208 -8.50 -17.18 -6.42
N MET A 209 -8.76 -16.24 -5.54
CA MET A 209 -9.97 -16.16 -4.72
C MET A 209 -10.70 -14.85 -4.97
N ARG A 210 -12.02 -14.91 -5.08
CA ARG A 210 -12.90 -13.72 -4.98
C ARG A 210 -12.95 -13.27 -3.52
N ALA A 211 -13.38 -12.03 -3.27
CA ALA A 211 -13.46 -11.48 -1.92
C ALA A 211 -14.19 -12.41 -0.92
N LYS A 212 -15.34 -12.99 -1.31
CA LYS A 212 -16.10 -13.93 -0.46
C LYS A 212 -15.34 -15.23 -0.18
N GLU A 213 -14.57 -15.71 -1.16
CA GLU A 213 -13.73 -16.91 -1.02
C GLU A 213 -12.52 -16.62 -0.12
N ALA A 214 -11.88 -15.46 -0.28
CA ALA A 214 -10.78 -15.00 0.56
C ALA A 214 -11.22 -14.83 2.03
N LYS A 215 -12.44 -14.34 2.26
CA LYS A 215 -13.03 -14.31 3.60
C LYS A 215 -13.23 -15.71 4.19
N LYS A 216 -13.80 -16.64 3.41
CA LYS A 216 -13.98 -18.03 3.85
C LYS A 216 -12.66 -18.74 4.11
N TYR A 217 -11.62 -18.38 3.35
CA TYR A 217 -10.27 -18.92 3.51
C TYR A 217 -9.59 -18.39 4.79
N GLY A 218 -9.89 -17.18 5.22
CA GLY A 218 -9.32 -16.51 6.38
C GLY A 218 -8.29 -15.43 6.05
N LEU A 219 -8.09 -15.10 4.77
CA LEU A 219 -7.19 -14.02 4.34
C LEU A 219 -7.71 -12.64 4.69
N ILE A 220 -9.03 -12.50 4.80
CA ILE A 220 -9.71 -11.28 5.22
C ILE A 220 -10.85 -11.60 6.20
N ASP A 221 -11.31 -10.59 6.92
CA ASP A 221 -12.36 -10.70 7.91
C ASP A 221 -13.73 -10.27 7.34
N GLU A 222 -13.74 -9.32 6.37
CA GLU A 222 -14.96 -8.74 5.86
C GLU A 222 -14.90 -8.41 4.37
N VAL A 223 -16.07 -8.45 3.71
CA VAL A 223 -16.26 -7.88 2.36
C VAL A 223 -17.07 -6.60 2.53
N LEU A 224 -16.47 -5.46 2.15
CA LEU A 224 -17.07 -4.13 2.31
C LEU A 224 -18.10 -3.90 1.19
N GLU A 225 -19.37 -4.10 1.49
CA GLU A 225 -20.48 -3.77 0.59
C GLU A 225 -21.02 -2.37 0.94
N ARG A 226 -21.50 -1.62 -0.06
CA ARG A 226 -22.18 -0.34 0.18
C ARG A 226 -23.40 -0.59 1.07
N ASN A 227 -23.54 0.19 2.14
CA ASN A 227 -24.73 0.11 2.98
C ASN A 227 -25.98 0.40 2.14
N ALA A 228 -26.83 -0.59 1.98
CA ALA A 228 -28.11 -0.50 1.23
C ALA A 228 -29.12 0.51 1.84
N GLY A 229 -28.80 1.11 2.99
CA GLY A 229 -29.65 2.10 3.65
C GLY A 229 -29.57 3.54 3.08
N LYS A 230 -28.74 3.82 2.08
CA LYS A 230 -28.63 5.15 1.45
C LYS A 230 -29.41 5.27 0.13
N ASP A 231 -30.04 4.20 -0.34
CA ASP A 231 -30.80 4.24 -1.60
C ASP A 231 -32.28 4.64 -1.38
N ASN A 232 -32.69 5.00 -0.15
CA ASN A 232 -34.04 5.41 0.22
C ASN A 232 -34.11 6.80 0.89
N ALA A 233 -33.18 7.70 0.56
CA ALA A 233 -33.25 9.10 1.05
C ALA A 233 -33.19 10.07 -0.12
#